data_a309b05e3d2803d6a39989b6657c3b3b
#
_entry.id   a309b05e3d2803d6a39989b6657c3b3b
#
_cell.length_a   1.000
_cell.length_b   1.000
_cell.length_c   1.000
_cell.angle_alpha   90.00
_cell.angle_beta   90.00
_cell.angle_gamma   90.00
#
_symmetry.space_group_name_H-M   'P 1'
#
loop_
_entity.id
_entity.type
_entity.pdbx_description
1 polymer ?
#
loop_
_entity_poly.entity_id
_entity_poly.type
_entity_poly.pdbx_seq_one_letter_code
_entity_poly.pdbx_strand_id
1 'polypeptide(L)'
;MTSPYPRPVGRVVVTGGSSGLGAAVVDAVRAAGGSPAVIDRVPFDDGGATPFAQADVSNHIEVEHAIAAIAAELDGIDAVVTAAGIDRCGTLGEVDAVEWERVIGVNLLGTVSTVRAALPYLEEVHGRAVIVASSLALRGVSDATAYCASKFGVLGFSRALAAETRGRLGVTTLIPAGMRTGFFDDRPEQYKPGADAQLIEAAEAARAIVFALQQPQGVEVRELVICPEEEPSWP
;
A
#
# COMPACT_ATOMS: atom_id res chain seq x y z
N MET A 1 -20.79 -7.56 23.29
CA MET A 1 -19.93 -8.75 23.04
C MET A 1 -18.59 -8.24 22.57
N THR A 2 -17.49 -8.62 23.19
CA THR A 2 -16.14 -8.25 22.71
C THR A 2 -15.84 -9.03 21.44
N SER A 3 -15.47 -8.32 20.36
CA SER A 3 -14.99 -8.94 19.14
C SER A 3 -13.76 -9.84 19.44
N PRO A 4 -13.62 -11.01 18.81
CA PRO A 4 -12.46 -11.87 19.06
C PRO A 4 -11.14 -11.17 18.73
N TYR A 5 -10.12 -11.46 19.54
CA TYR A 5 -8.75 -11.00 19.26
C TYR A 5 -7.80 -12.21 19.24
N PRO A 6 -6.97 -12.36 18.22
CA PRO A 6 -6.88 -11.50 17.02
C PRO A 6 -8.11 -11.68 16.10
N ARG A 7 -8.54 -10.59 15.45
CA ARG A 7 -9.55 -10.68 14.38
C ARG A 7 -8.97 -11.50 13.21
N PRO A 8 -9.78 -12.37 12.56
CA PRO A 8 -9.35 -12.99 11.30
C PRO A 8 -8.94 -11.93 10.27
N VAL A 9 -7.89 -12.18 9.52
CA VAL A 9 -7.38 -11.26 8.49
C VAL A 9 -8.38 -11.14 7.32
N GLY A 10 -9.04 -12.26 6.98
CA GLY A 10 -10.09 -12.28 5.95
C GLY A 10 -9.55 -12.20 4.53
N ARG A 11 -10.40 -11.67 3.62
CA ARG A 11 -10.15 -11.50 2.18
C ARG A 11 -9.48 -10.16 1.94
N VAL A 12 -8.23 -10.18 1.51
CA VAL A 12 -7.38 -8.97 1.43
C VAL A 12 -6.94 -8.71 0.00
N VAL A 13 -7.38 -7.62 -0.59
CA VAL A 13 -6.89 -7.17 -1.90
C VAL A 13 -5.60 -6.37 -1.71
N VAL A 14 -4.56 -6.73 -2.45
CA VAL A 14 -3.24 -6.08 -2.41
C VAL A 14 -2.91 -5.52 -3.78
N THR A 15 -2.78 -4.19 -3.92
CA THR A 15 -2.25 -3.61 -5.16
C THR A 15 -0.73 -3.61 -5.14
N GLY A 16 -0.09 -3.84 -6.29
CA GLY A 16 1.36 -4.01 -6.37
C GLY A 16 1.83 -5.36 -5.78
N GLY A 17 0.95 -6.37 -5.76
CA GLY A 17 1.19 -7.64 -5.10
C GLY A 17 2.18 -8.57 -5.79
N SER A 18 2.60 -8.25 -7.03
CA SER A 18 3.54 -9.08 -7.78
C SER A 18 5.00 -8.90 -7.36
N SER A 19 5.32 -7.91 -6.52
CA SER A 19 6.71 -7.64 -6.11
C SER A 19 6.81 -6.90 -4.77
N GLY A 20 8.02 -6.82 -4.24
CA GLY A 20 8.40 -5.95 -3.13
C GLY A 20 7.53 -6.10 -1.89
N LEU A 21 7.04 -4.96 -1.35
CA LEU A 21 6.18 -4.96 -0.18
C LEU A 21 4.86 -5.69 -0.45
N GLY A 22 4.25 -5.48 -1.63
CA GLY A 22 2.97 -6.12 -1.96
C GLY A 22 3.06 -7.64 -1.92
N ALA A 23 4.10 -8.23 -2.52
CA ALA A 23 4.33 -9.69 -2.47
C ALA A 23 4.54 -10.19 -1.03
N ALA A 24 5.33 -9.45 -0.24
CA ALA A 24 5.52 -9.79 1.18
C ALA A 24 4.19 -9.73 1.97
N VAL A 25 3.29 -8.79 1.64
CA VAL A 25 1.95 -8.71 2.24
C VAL A 25 1.09 -9.90 1.84
N VAL A 26 1.11 -10.32 0.58
CA VAL A 26 0.40 -11.52 0.11
C VAL A 26 0.81 -12.73 0.93
N ASP A 27 2.12 -12.94 1.10
CA ASP A 27 2.65 -14.05 1.90
C ASP A 27 2.27 -13.95 3.37
N ALA A 28 2.37 -12.76 3.96
CA ALA A 28 2.03 -12.54 5.37
C ALA A 28 0.53 -12.74 5.64
N VAL A 29 -0.35 -12.30 4.73
CA VAL A 29 -1.80 -12.53 4.80
C VAL A 29 -2.12 -14.02 4.75
N ARG A 30 -1.50 -14.75 3.82
CA ARG A 30 -1.66 -16.20 3.69
C ARG A 30 -1.18 -16.93 4.95
N ALA A 31 0.00 -16.57 5.47
CA ALA A 31 0.56 -17.14 6.68
C ALA A 31 -0.32 -16.88 7.93
N ALA A 32 -1.04 -15.77 7.95
CA ALA A 32 -1.99 -15.41 9.01
C ALA A 32 -3.40 -16.04 8.81
N GLY A 33 -3.57 -16.94 7.83
CA GLY A 33 -4.83 -17.63 7.55
C GLY A 33 -5.86 -16.79 6.81
N GLY A 34 -5.44 -15.67 6.19
CA GLY A 34 -6.28 -14.86 5.32
C GLY A 34 -6.24 -15.34 3.85
N SER A 35 -7.11 -14.79 3.04
CA SER A 35 -7.22 -15.05 1.59
C SER A 35 -6.76 -13.80 0.83
N PRO A 36 -5.49 -13.72 0.39
CA PRO A 36 -5.01 -12.61 -0.40
C PRO A 36 -5.54 -12.68 -1.83
N ALA A 37 -5.71 -11.51 -2.47
CA ALA A 37 -5.90 -11.36 -3.90
C ALA A 37 -5.01 -10.22 -4.40
N VAL A 38 -4.53 -10.30 -5.63
CA VAL A 38 -3.55 -9.38 -6.19
C VAL A 38 -4.15 -8.57 -7.33
N ILE A 39 -3.88 -7.26 -7.30
CA ILE A 39 -4.05 -6.36 -8.45
C ILE A 39 -2.67 -5.81 -8.80
N ASP A 40 -2.21 -6.07 -10.01
CA ASP A 40 -0.93 -5.56 -10.50
C ASP A 40 -0.98 -5.39 -12.03
N ARG A 41 -0.15 -4.49 -12.57
CA ARG A 41 0.05 -4.37 -14.01
C ARG A 41 0.95 -5.48 -14.58
N VAL A 42 1.79 -6.06 -13.72
CA VAL A 42 2.69 -7.16 -14.06
C VAL A 42 2.01 -8.47 -13.68
N PRO A 43 2.07 -9.50 -14.52
CA PRO A 43 1.52 -10.81 -14.18
C PRO A 43 2.04 -11.32 -12.84
N PHE A 44 1.13 -11.88 -12.06
CA PHE A 44 1.42 -12.59 -10.82
C PHE A 44 1.19 -14.08 -11.05
N ASP A 45 2.17 -14.90 -10.73
CA ASP A 45 2.07 -16.36 -10.91
C ASP A 45 2.54 -17.08 -9.65
N ASP A 46 1.61 -17.71 -8.97
CA ASP A 46 1.84 -18.65 -7.87
C ASP A 46 1.13 -20.00 -8.14
N GLY A 47 1.00 -20.35 -9.42
CA GLY A 47 0.28 -21.54 -9.85
C GLY A 47 -1.25 -21.42 -9.77
N GLY A 48 -1.77 -20.18 -9.73
CA GLY A 48 -3.21 -19.91 -9.65
C GLY A 48 -3.80 -20.07 -8.25
N ALA A 49 -2.95 -20.09 -7.20
CA ALA A 49 -3.40 -20.24 -5.83
C ALA A 49 -4.02 -18.96 -5.25
N THR A 50 -3.70 -17.81 -5.85
CA THR A 50 -4.20 -16.49 -5.42
C THR A 50 -4.98 -15.83 -6.54
N PRO A 51 -6.21 -15.34 -6.32
CA PRO A 51 -6.94 -14.54 -7.28
C PRO A 51 -6.11 -13.35 -7.76
N PHE A 52 -6.06 -13.15 -9.07
CA PHE A 52 -5.27 -12.10 -9.70
C PHE A 52 -6.09 -11.35 -10.75
N ALA A 53 -6.05 -10.03 -10.70
CA ALA A 53 -6.57 -9.17 -11.75
C ALA A 53 -5.47 -8.25 -12.27
N GLN A 54 -5.22 -8.30 -13.59
CA GLN A 54 -4.26 -7.39 -14.21
C GLN A 54 -4.89 -6.02 -14.40
N ALA A 55 -4.29 -4.98 -13.79
CA ALA A 55 -4.74 -3.60 -13.94
C ALA A 55 -3.60 -2.61 -13.64
N ASP A 56 -3.57 -1.49 -14.36
CA ASP A 56 -2.79 -0.32 -13.99
C ASP A 56 -3.60 0.53 -13.01
N VAL A 57 -3.08 0.69 -11.79
CA VAL A 57 -3.78 1.45 -10.73
C VAL A 57 -4.00 2.93 -11.08
N SER A 58 -3.24 3.49 -12.02
CA SER A 58 -3.44 4.85 -12.53
C SER A 58 -4.69 4.99 -13.41
N ASN A 59 -5.27 3.86 -13.87
CA ASN A 59 -6.52 3.80 -14.62
C ASN A 59 -7.67 3.38 -13.69
N HIS A 60 -8.47 4.33 -13.22
CA HIS A 60 -9.55 4.05 -12.29
C HIS A 60 -10.60 3.06 -12.81
N ILE A 61 -10.85 3.01 -14.13
CA ILE A 61 -11.80 2.07 -14.73
C ILE A 61 -11.28 0.63 -14.63
N GLU A 62 -9.98 0.42 -14.91
CA GLU A 62 -9.37 -0.90 -14.74
C GLU A 62 -9.42 -1.34 -13.27
N VAL A 63 -9.15 -0.42 -12.32
CA VAL A 63 -9.24 -0.70 -10.89
C VAL A 63 -10.65 -1.09 -10.47
N GLU A 64 -11.69 -0.36 -10.93
CA GLU A 64 -13.09 -0.68 -10.62
C GLU A 64 -13.45 -2.09 -11.11
N HIS A 65 -13.07 -2.44 -12.34
CA HIS A 65 -13.31 -3.77 -12.89
C HIS A 65 -12.53 -4.87 -12.13
N ALA A 66 -11.26 -4.61 -11.80
CA ALA A 66 -10.43 -5.56 -11.05
C ALA A 66 -10.98 -5.82 -9.64
N ILE A 67 -11.36 -4.78 -8.92
CA ILE A 67 -11.98 -4.90 -7.59
C ILE A 67 -13.30 -5.68 -7.67
N ALA A 68 -14.16 -5.37 -8.64
CA ALA A 68 -15.43 -6.08 -8.80
C ALA A 68 -15.25 -7.57 -9.13
N ALA A 69 -14.28 -7.90 -10.01
CA ALA A 69 -13.97 -9.28 -10.36
C ALA A 69 -13.47 -10.08 -9.15
N ILE A 70 -12.50 -9.52 -8.40
CA ILE A 70 -11.97 -10.15 -7.18
C ILE A 70 -13.05 -10.29 -6.11
N ALA A 71 -13.88 -9.26 -5.91
CA ALA A 71 -14.98 -9.33 -4.94
C ALA A 71 -15.98 -10.44 -5.29
N ALA A 72 -16.27 -10.65 -6.57
CA ALA A 72 -17.14 -11.75 -7.01
C ALA A 72 -16.49 -13.12 -6.79
N GLU A 73 -15.18 -13.26 -7.04
CA GLU A 73 -14.44 -14.51 -6.87
C GLU A 73 -14.30 -14.90 -5.39
N LEU A 74 -14.03 -13.93 -4.51
CA LEU A 74 -13.84 -14.15 -3.07
C LEU A 74 -15.13 -14.07 -2.25
N ASP A 75 -16.27 -13.76 -2.85
CA ASP A 75 -17.53 -13.48 -2.14
C ASP A 75 -17.40 -12.31 -1.16
N GLY A 76 -16.78 -11.23 -1.60
CA GLY A 76 -16.58 -9.96 -0.87
C GLY A 76 -15.11 -9.62 -0.57
N ILE A 77 -14.90 -8.48 0.10
CA ILE A 77 -13.57 -7.95 0.47
C ILE A 77 -13.62 -7.48 1.93
N ASP A 78 -12.71 -8.00 2.77
CA ASP A 78 -12.59 -7.60 4.18
C ASP A 78 -11.54 -6.50 4.38
N ALA A 79 -10.54 -6.43 3.51
CA ALA A 79 -9.51 -5.39 3.59
C ALA A 79 -8.87 -5.10 2.22
N VAL A 80 -8.31 -3.89 2.10
CA VAL A 80 -7.42 -3.51 1.00
C VAL A 80 -6.08 -3.01 1.53
N VAL A 81 -5.00 -3.32 0.80
CA VAL A 81 -3.65 -2.80 1.05
C VAL A 81 -3.15 -2.14 -0.23
N THR A 82 -2.93 -0.82 -0.20
CA THR A 82 -2.49 -0.07 -1.38
C THR A 82 -0.96 0.01 -1.41
N ALA A 83 -0.29 -1.07 -1.89
CA ALA A 83 1.17 -1.16 -1.92
C ALA A 83 1.78 -0.84 -3.31
N ALA A 84 0.99 -0.62 -4.35
CA ALA A 84 1.48 -0.17 -5.64
C ALA A 84 2.12 1.23 -5.52
N GLY A 85 3.30 1.38 -6.07
CA GLY A 85 4.01 2.66 -6.04
C GLY A 85 5.26 2.65 -6.91
N ILE A 86 5.60 3.83 -7.44
CA ILE A 86 6.79 4.07 -8.26
C ILE A 86 7.48 5.35 -7.83
N ASP A 87 8.71 5.54 -8.31
CA ASP A 87 9.48 6.77 -8.10
C ASP A 87 10.17 7.20 -9.40
N ARG A 88 10.53 8.49 -9.47
CA ARG A 88 11.43 9.08 -10.46
C ARG A 88 12.30 10.11 -9.77
N CYS A 89 13.58 9.76 -9.60
CA CYS A 89 14.57 10.65 -9.00
C CYS A 89 15.13 11.61 -10.02
N GLY A 90 15.38 12.83 -9.58
CA GLY A 90 15.98 13.93 -10.34
C GLY A 90 15.42 15.27 -9.89
N THR A 91 16.13 16.36 -10.26
CA THR A 91 15.62 17.71 -10.00
C THR A 91 14.33 17.98 -10.77
N LEU A 92 13.53 18.92 -10.31
CA LEU A 92 12.27 19.26 -10.97
C LEU A 92 12.42 19.64 -12.46
N GLY A 93 13.56 20.21 -12.84
CA GLY A 93 13.85 20.58 -14.22
C GLY A 93 14.38 19.45 -15.10
N GLU A 94 14.82 18.33 -14.50
CA GLU A 94 15.39 17.18 -15.22
C GLU A 94 14.37 16.04 -15.40
N VAL A 95 13.44 15.87 -14.46
CA VAL A 95 12.40 14.85 -14.57
C VAL A 95 11.37 15.28 -15.60
N ASP A 96 11.14 14.44 -16.61
CA ASP A 96 10.11 14.67 -17.62
C ASP A 96 8.72 14.85 -16.96
N ALA A 97 7.95 15.81 -17.47
CA ALA A 97 6.62 16.12 -16.90
C ALA A 97 5.68 14.91 -16.89
N VAL A 98 5.70 14.08 -17.94
CA VAL A 98 4.87 12.88 -18.04
C VAL A 98 5.27 11.86 -16.97
N GLU A 99 6.57 11.67 -16.74
CA GLU A 99 7.05 10.77 -15.68
C GLU A 99 6.74 11.34 -14.28
N TRP A 100 6.83 12.65 -14.08
CA TRP A 100 6.44 13.30 -12.85
C TRP A 100 4.95 13.09 -12.54
N GLU A 101 4.08 13.35 -13.53
CA GLU A 101 2.64 13.13 -13.44
C GLU A 101 2.28 11.66 -13.23
N ARG A 102 3.02 10.74 -13.85
CA ARG A 102 2.85 9.31 -13.68
C ARG A 102 3.08 8.87 -12.22
N VAL A 103 4.07 9.43 -11.52
CA VAL A 103 4.28 9.15 -10.10
C VAL A 103 3.05 9.56 -9.28
N ILE A 104 2.45 10.73 -9.55
CA ILE A 104 1.20 11.16 -8.90
C ILE A 104 0.05 10.20 -9.27
N GLY A 105 -0.06 9.86 -10.55
CA GLY A 105 -1.10 8.97 -11.07
C GLY A 105 -1.09 7.61 -10.35
N VAL A 106 0.06 6.98 -10.26
CA VAL A 106 0.19 5.66 -9.62
C VAL A 106 0.07 5.76 -8.10
N ASN A 107 0.88 6.62 -7.46
CA ASN A 107 1.02 6.59 -6.00
C ASN A 107 -0.20 7.19 -5.28
N LEU A 108 -0.73 8.31 -5.78
CA LEU A 108 -1.84 9.01 -5.14
C LEU A 108 -3.18 8.63 -5.75
N LEU A 109 -3.36 8.85 -7.06
CA LEU A 109 -4.66 8.59 -7.69
C LEU A 109 -4.98 7.10 -7.72
N GLY A 110 -3.98 6.23 -7.92
CA GLY A 110 -4.14 4.78 -7.84
C GLY A 110 -4.56 4.30 -6.45
N THR A 111 -3.97 4.88 -5.40
CA THR A 111 -4.40 4.64 -4.01
C THR A 111 -5.86 5.05 -3.79
N VAL A 112 -6.24 6.27 -4.23
CA VAL A 112 -7.62 6.77 -4.12
C VAL A 112 -8.60 5.90 -4.89
N SER A 113 -8.27 5.52 -6.13
CA SER A 113 -9.13 4.67 -6.99
C SER A 113 -9.36 3.30 -6.37
N THR A 114 -8.29 2.67 -5.83
CA THR A 114 -8.39 1.36 -5.17
C THR A 114 -9.32 1.40 -3.97
N VAL A 115 -9.09 2.36 -3.07
CA VAL A 115 -9.92 2.49 -1.86
C VAL A 115 -11.36 2.82 -2.21
N ARG A 116 -11.59 3.73 -3.17
CA ARG A 116 -12.93 4.13 -3.63
C ARG A 116 -13.70 2.94 -4.20
N ALA A 117 -13.08 2.14 -5.06
CA ALA A 117 -13.71 0.96 -5.65
C ALA A 117 -14.04 -0.11 -4.59
N ALA A 118 -13.18 -0.28 -3.58
CA ALA A 118 -13.37 -1.25 -2.51
C ALA A 118 -14.33 -0.77 -1.41
N LEU A 119 -14.57 0.55 -1.30
CA LEU A 119 -15.30 1.17 -0.18
C LEU A 119 -16.66 0.51 0.12
N PRO A 120 -17.54 0.21 -0.85
CA PRO A 120 -18.82 -0.43 -0.57
C PRO A 120 -18.67 -1.78 0.13
N TYR A 121 -17.72 -2.61 -0.32
CA TYR A 121 -17.45 -3.93 0.25
C TYR A 121 -16.90 -3.82 1.68
N LEU A 122 -15.98 -2.85 1.89
CA LEU A 122 -15.38 -2.62 3.21
C LEU A 122 -16.39 -2.12 4.23
N GLU A 123 -17.30 -1.23 3.85
CA GLU A 123 -18.34 -0.71 4.75
C GLU A 123 -19.33 -1.79 5.15
N GLU A 124 -19.68 -2.71 4.26
CA GLU A 124 -20.60 -3.81 4.54
C GLU A 124 -20.13 -4.70 5.69
N VAL A 125 -18.82 -4.96 5.79
CA VAL A 125 -18.22 -5.88 6.77
C VAL A 125 -17.47 -5.17 7.90
N HIS A 126 -17.52 -3.85 7.98
CA HIS A 126 -16.67 -3.04 8.85
C HIS A 126 -15.19 -3.40 8.64
N GLY A 127 -14.79 -3.36 7.38
CA GLY A 127 -13.49 -3.79 6.89
C GLY A 127 -12.35 -2.84 7.23
N ARG A 128 -11.22 -2.98 6.50
CA ARG A 128 -10.03 -2.16 6.76
C ARG A 128 -9.35 -1.72 5.46
N ALA A 129 -8.86 -0.49 5.46
CA ALA A 129 -7.96 0.03 4.44
C ALA A 129 -6.59 0.29 5.06
N VAL A 130 -5.55 -0.39 4.57
CA VAL A 130 -4.16 -0.09 4.91
C VAL A 130 -3.52 0.63 3.74
N ILE A 131 -3.17 1.88 3.95
CA ILE A 131 -2.68 2.80 2.95
C ILE A 131 -1.18 3.00 3.13
N VAL A 132 -0.38 2.63 2.12
CA VAL A 132 1.08 2.70 2.21
C VAL A 132 1.58 4.08 1.77
N ALA A 133 1.98 4.88 2.76
CA ALA A 133 2.69 6.14 2.58
C ALA A 133 4.21 5.94 2.46
N SER A 134 5.01 6.72 3.16
CA SER A 134 6.47 6.65 3.26
C SER A 134 6.94 7.60 4.36
N SER A 135 8.15 7.42 4.90
CA SER A 135 8.82 8.46 5.71
C SER A 135 8.94 9.79 4.94
N LEU A 136 9.01 9.74 3.60
CA LEU A 136 8.97 10.91 2.73
C LEU A 136 7.56 11.53 2.55
N ALA A 137 6.57 11.05 3.27
CA ALA A 137 5.29 11.76 3.49
C ALA A 137 5.35 12.75 4.66
N LEU A 138 6.42 12.71 5.45
CA LEU A 138 6.63 13.55 6.64
C LEU A 138 7.78 14.54 6.43
N ARG A 139 8.66 14.27 5.48
CA ARG A 139 9.84 15.06 5.19
C ARG A 139 10.09 15.13 3.69
N GLY A 140 10.31 16.35 3.18
CA GLY A 140 10.77 16.56 1.79
C GLY A 140 12.28 16.33 1.67
N VAL A 141 12.71 15.77 0.53
CA VAL A 141 14.11 15.64 0.15
C VAL A 141 14.29 16.17 -1.28
N SER A 142 15.51 16.62 -1.61
CA SER A 142 15.83 17.03 -2.99
C SER A 142 15.72 15.84 -3.94
N ASP A 143 15.56 16.11 -5.22
CA ASP A 143 15.53 15.15 -6.32
C ASP A 143 14.41 14.08 -6.22
N ALA A 144 13.39 14.35 -5.41
CA ALA A 144 12.24 13.46 -5.20
C ALA A 144 10.91 14.23 -5.13
N THR A 145 10.78 15.32 -5.90
CA THR A 145 9.59 16.20 -5.79
C THR A 145 8.28 15.50 -6.10
N ALA A 146 8.24 14.65 -7.13
CA ALA A 146 7.05 13.87 -7.48
C ALA A 146 6.70 12.86 -6.39
N TYR A 147 7.69 12.11 -5.92
CA TYR A 147 7.48 11.10 -4.87
C TYR A 147 7.03 11.73 -3.55
N CYS A 148 7.73 12.76 -3.08
CA CYS A 148 7.32 13.49 -1.87
C CYS A 148 5.90 14.03 -2.02
N ALA A 149 5.59 14.75 -3.12
CA ALA A 149 4.24 15.28 -3.35
C ALA A 149 3.18 14.17 -3.30
N SER A 150 3.44 13.04 -3.96
CA SER A 150 2.53 11.89 -3.95
C SER A 150 2.31 11.33 -2.54
N LYS A 151 3.37 11.13 -1.76
CA LYS A 151 3.30 10.51 -0.43
C LYS A 151 2.75 11.44 0.65
N PHE A 152 3.02 12.75 0.58
CA PHE A 152 2.30 13.75 1.38
C PHE A 152 0.80 13.76 1.04
N GLY A 153 0.46 13.67 -0.25
CA GLY A 153 -0.93 13.54 -0.70
C GLY A 153 -1.61 12.28 -0.16
N VAL A 154 -0.93 11.13 -0.22
CA VAL A 154 -1.43 9.85 0.33
C VAL A 154 -1.68 9.96 1.84
N LEU A 155 -0.77 10.58 2.60
CA LEU A 155 -0.95 10.78 4.04
C LEU A 155 -2.16 11.68 4.33
N GLY A 156 -2.30 12.79 3.60
CA GLY A 156 -3.45 13.69 3.71
C GLY A 156 -4.77 12.98 3.37
N PHE A 157 -4.80 12.23 2.27
CA PHE A 157 -5.94 11.41 1.87
C PHE A 157 -6.33 10.39 2.96
N SER A 158 -5.36 9.64 3.47
CA SER A 158 -5.60 8.61 4.49
C SER A 158 -6.22 9.21 5.78
N ARG A 159 -5.69 10.35 6.25
CA ARG A 159 -6.20 11.05 7.43
C ARG A 159 -7.62 11.58 7.21
N ALA A 160 -7.90 12.14 6.03
CA ALA A 160 -9.24 12.62 5.68
C ALA A 160 -10.24 11.46 5.58
N LEU A 161 -9.86 10.37 4.91
CA LEU A 161 -10.67 9.16 4.80
C LEU A 161 -11.01 8.58 6.18
N ALA A 162 -10.03 8.48 7.08
CA ALA A 162 -10.25 8.01 8.44
C ALA A 162 -11.26 8.87 9.24
N ALA A 163 -11.28 10.17 8.99
CA ALA A 163 -12.27 11.07 9.59
C ALA A 163 -13.66 10.90 8.96
N GLU A 164 -13.72 10.77 7.63
CA GLU A 164 -14.95 10.61 6.86
C GLU A 164 -15.66 9.29 7.13
N THR A 165 -14.89 8.19 7.27
CA THR A 165 -15.43 6.83 7.43
C THR A 165 -15.52 6.37 8.89
N ARG A 166 -15.40 7.31 9.84
CA ARG A 166 -15.41 7.02 11.28
C ARG A 166 -16.58 6.10 11.68
N GLY A 167 -16.25 4.97 12.32
CA GLY A 167 -17.24 4.01 12.79
C GLY A 167 -17.81 3.08 11.70
N ARG A 168 -17.38 3.23 10.42
CA ARG A 168 -17.83 2.39 9.31
C ARG A 168 -16.75 1.42 8.83
N LEU A 169 -15.51 1.85 8.80
CA LEU A 169 -14.34 1.00 8.50
C LEU A 169 -13.10 1.51 9.24
N GLY A 170 -12.07 0.67 9.37
CA GLY A 170 -10.79 1.06 9.93
C GLY A 170 -9.83 1.51 8.84
N VAL A 171 -9.13 2.64 9.07
CA VAL A 171 -8.11 3.17 8.14
C VAL A 171 -6.77 3.26 8.85
N THR A 172 -5.77 2.59 8.30
CA THR A 172 -4.39 2.61 8.80
C THR A 172 -3.47 3.19 7.75
N THR A 173 -2.62 4.14 8.11
CA THR A 173 -1.50 4.58 7.29
C THR A 173 -0.23 3.86 7.71
N LEU A 174 0.34 3.05 6.83
CA LEU A 174 1.70 2.55 7.00
C LEU A 174 2.70 3.59 6.49
N ILE A 175 3.67 3.95 7.31
CA ILE A 175 4.71 4.94 7.02
C ILE A 175 6.07 4.24 7.10
N PRO A 176 6.48 3.49 6.06
CA PRO A 176 7.75 2.79 6.07
C PRO A 176 8.89 3.71 5.65
N ALA A 177 10.08 3.45 6.21
CA ALA A 177 11.34 3.92 5.67
C ALA A 177 11.78 3.08 4.45
N GLY A 178 13.03 3.22 4.02
CA GLY A 178 13.58 2.41 2.93
C GLY A 178 13.51 0.91 3.20
N MET A 179 13.01 0.15 2.23
CA MET A 179 12.88 -1.31 2.33
C MET A 179 13.78 -2.01 1.32
N ARG A 180 14.29 -3.18 1.67
CA ARG A 180 15.07 -4.04 0.77
C ARG A 180 14.14 -4.73 -0.22
N THR A 181 13.95 -4.09 -1.35
CA THR A 181 13.08 -4.53 -2.46
C THR A 181 13.66 -4.05 -3.77
N GLY A 182 13.14 -4.51 -4.91
CA GLY A 182 13.51 -4.01 -6.24
C GLY A 182 13.05 -2.57 -6.54
N PHE A 183 12.45 -1.86 -5.57
CA PHE A 183 11.98 -0.48 -5.76
C PHE A 183 13.07 0.51 -6.18
N PHE A 184 14.32 0.21 -5.83
CA PHE A 184 15.47 1.07 -6.14
C PHE A 184 16.23 0.65 -7.40
N ASP A 185 15.91 -0.51 -8.01
CA ASP A 185 16.73 -1.12 -9.06
C ASP A 185 16.82 -0.25 -10.32
N ASP A 186 15.71 0.38 -10.71
CA ASP A 186 15.62 1.23 -11.91
C ASP A 186 16.11 2.67 -11.69
N ARG A 187 16.58 3.01 -10.47
CA ARG A 187 17.12 4.35 -10.20
C ARG A 187 18.52 4.52 -10.82
N PRO A 188 18.87 5.74 -11.27
CA PRO A 188 20.26 6.09 -11.54
C PRO A 188 21.13 5.79 -10.33
N GLU A 189 22.39 5.36 -10.55
CA GLU A 189 23.28 4.86 -9.50
C GLU A 189 23.43 5.82 -8.31
N GLN A 190 23.48 7.13 -8.58
CA GLN A 190 23.60 8.19 -7.57
C GLN A 190 22.39 8.27 -6.61
N TYR A 191 21.25 7.67 -6.96
CA TYR A 191 20.02 7.66 -6.16
C TYR A 191 19.70 6.29 -5.58
N LYS A 192 20.56 5.30 -5.81
CA LYS A 192 20.44 3.99 -5.16
C LYS A 192 20.92 4.07 -3.72
N PRO A 193 20.34 3.27 -2.81
CA PRO A 193 20.89 3.14 -1.47
C PRO A 193 22.36 2.71 -1.51
N GLY A 194 23.21 3.39 -0.75
CA GLY A 194 24.62 2.99 -0.61
C GLY A 194 24.77 1.62 0.02
N ALA A 195 25.98 1.06 -0.04
CA ALA A 195 26.28 -0.26 0.51
C ALA A 195 25.97 -0.39 2.02
N ASP A 196 26.07 0.71 2.75
CA ASP A 196 25.84 0.78 4.20
C ASP A 196 24.40 1.23 4.55
N ALA A 197 23.53 1.37 3.55
CA ALA A 197 22.17 1.84 3.80
C ALA A 197 21.40 0.86 4.69
N GLN A 198 20.87 1.38 5.78
CA GLN A 198 19.99 0.62 6.67
C GLN A 198 18.61 0.52 6.01
N LEU A 199 18.26 -0.67 5.56
CA LEU A 199 16.95 -0.96 4.94
C LEU A 199 16.27 -2.06 5.75
N ILE A 200 14.98 -1.90 6.01
CA ILE A 200 14.18 -2.96 6.61
C ILE A 200 13.78 -4.01 5.56
N GLU A 201 13.59 -5.24 5.99
CA GLU A 201 13.01 -6.25 5.11
C GLU A 201 11.53 -5.98 4.86
N ALA A 202 11.04 -6.19 3.63
CA ALA A 202 9.64 -6.01 3.31
C ALA A 202 8.70 -6.86 4.17
N ALA A 203 9.17 -8.03 4.60
CA ALA A 203 8.45 -8.91 5.52
C ALA A 203 8.18 -8.28 6.89
N GLU A 204 9.07 -7.39 7.38
CA GLU A 204 8.86 -6.66 8.64
C GLU A 204 7.67 -5.70 8.51
N ALA A 205 7.64 -4.92 7.42
CA ALA A 205 6.54 -4.03 7.12
C ALA A 205 5.22 -4.80 6.88
N ALA A 206 5.28 -5.95 6.21
CA ALA A 206 4.12 -6.81 5.99
C ALA A 206 3.54 -7.36 7.31
N ARG A 207 4.40 -7.75 8.29
CA ARG A 207 3.92 -8.15 9.63
C ARG A 207 3.22 -7.01 10.37
N ALA A 208 3.71 -5.77 10.23
CA ALA A 208 3.05 -4.61 10.81
C ALA A 208 1.66 -4.36 10.17
N ILE A 209 1.52 -4.60 8.87
CA ILE A 209 0.24 -4.54 8.17
C ILE A 209 -0.72 -5.60 8.74
N VAL A 210 -0.29 -6.85 8.84
CA VAL A 210 -1.11 -7.94 9.42
C VAL A 210 -1.52 -7.61 10.86
N PHE A 211 -0.63 -7.07 11.67
CA PHE A 211 -0.97 -6.59 13.01
C PHE A 211 -2.11 -5.55 12.98
N ALA A 212 -2.07 -4.59 12.06
CA ALA A 212 -3.15 -3.59 11.93
C ALA A 212 -4.47 -4.23 11.46
N LEU A 213 -4.42 -5.20 10.55
CA LEU A 213 -5.58 -5.93 10.05
C LEU A 213 -6.27 -6.76 11.15
N GLN A 214 -5.50 -7.29 12.10
CA GLN A 214 -5.99 -8.17 13.16
C GLN A 214 -6.57 -7.45 14.38
N GLN A 215 -6.57 -6.12 14.40
CA GLN A 215 -7.17 -5.40 15.52
C GLN A 215 -8.67 -5.65 15.62
N PRO A 216 -9.25 -5.77 16.82
CA PRO A 216 -10.69 -6.01 16.98
C PRO A 216 -11.51 -4.86 16.40
N GLN A 217 -12.77 -5.13 16.07
CA GLN A 217 -13.69 -4.09 15.61
C GLN A 217 -13.83 -2.99 16.67
N GLY A 218 -13.80 -1.72 16.22
CA GLY A 218 -13.82 -0.56 17.10
C GLY A 218 -12.44 -0.12 17.61
N VAL A 219 -11.38 -0.91 17.36
CA VAL A 219 -9.99 -0.54 17.61
C VAL A 219 -9.28 -0.33 16.28
N GLU A 220 -8.54 0.77 16.16
CA GLU A 220 -7.87 1.16 14.93
C GLU A 220 -6.45 1.62 15.22
N VAL A 221 -5.51 1.08 14.46
CA VAL A 221 -4.14 1.60 14.40
C VAL A 221 -4.13 2.68 13.32
N ARG A 222 -4.04 3.94 13.71
CA ARG A 222 -4.14 5.08 12.79
C ARG A 222 -2.92 5.22 11.89
N GLU A 223 -1.76 5.19 12.50
CA GLU A 223 -0.49 5.37 11.80
C GLU A 223 0.52 4.38 12.39
N LEU A 224 1.24 3.68 11.51
CA LEU A 224 2.34 2.80 11.84
C LEU A 224 3.59 3.29 11.14
N VAL A 225 4.53 3.80 11.91
CA VAL A 225 5.87 4.11 11.42
C VAL A 225 6.75 2.89 11.64
N ILE A 226 7.46 2.47 10.60
CA ILE A 226 8.40 1.38 10.67
C ILE A 226 9.69 1.76 9.93
N CYS A 227 10.78 1.77 10.66
CA CYS A 227 12.10 2.19 10.17
C CYS A 227 13.20 1.40 10.86
N PRO A 228 14.42 1.37 10.32
CA PRO A 228 15.58 0.93 11.06
C PRO A 228 15.78 1.76 12.35
N GLU A 229 16.47 1.21 13.35
CA GLU A 229 16.79 1.95 14.57
C GLU A 229 17.60 3.22 14.30
N GLU A 230 18.48 3.17 13.27
CA GLU A 230 19.26 4.31 12.78
C GLU A 230 18.65 4.81 11.46
N GLU A 231 17.55 5.53 11.53
CA GLU A 231 16.82 6.04 10.34
C GLU A 231 17.07 7.55 10.15
N PRO A 232 17.94 7.94 9.20
CA PRO A 232 18.27 9.35 9.01
C PRO A 232 17.15 10.16 8.32
N SER A 233 16.17 9.50 7.71
CA SER A 233 15.03 10.16 7.06
C SER A 233 13.83 10.35 7.99
N TRP A 234 13.91 9.86 9.23
CA TRP A 234 12.88 10.10 10.23
C TRP A 234 13.03 11.50 10.81
N PRO A 235 11.94 12.33 10.85
CA PRO A 235 11.99 13.65 11.43
C PRO A 235 12.14 13.65 12.94
#